data_a5eba9f3363cb3e009a784c26d863e25
#
_entry.id   a5eba9f3363cb3e009a784c26d863e25
#
_cell.length_a   1.000
_cell.length_b   1.000
_cell.length_c   1.000
_cell.angle_alpha   90.00
_cell.angle_beta   90.00
_cell.angle_gamma   90.00
#
_symmetry.space_group_name_H-M   'P 1'
#
loop_
_entity.id
_entity.type
_entity.pdbx_description
1 polymer ?
#
loop_
_entity_poly.entity_id
_entity_poly.type
_entity_poly.pdbx_seq_one_letter_code
_entity_poly.pdbx_strand_id
1 'polypeptide(L)'
;MRTSFIQSSHQEACIQAIQELVAFPSVLQEHQADTPFGQAIQDVLEHTLALTEKMGFKTYLDPAGYYGYAEIGQGEELLAILCHLDVVPAGDFSQWQTPPFEAVVEGDYIIGRGVQDDKGPSMAALFAVKALLDAGVQFNKRIRFIFGTDEETLWRCMNRYNQLEEVATMGFAPDSSFPLTYAEKGLLQAKLHGPGHPCLSIEAGTAYNVVPAKASYSGHLLAGVIAELDQLGFDYETKDDQVTVLGISRHAKDAAEGVNAIVRLAKALEHFENHPALDFIVNAVGEDATGFKLFGDVTDEPSGTLSFNIAGLTISAKKSEIRLDIRIPVTADKEALVSTLQAKAQSCGLTYEEYDYLASLYVPLDSQLVSTLMSVYQDKTGDLTSEPISSGGATFARTMPNCVAFGACFPDTEQTEHQENERMPLADLYKTMDIYAEAVYRLAAE
;
A
#
# COMPACT_ATOMS: atom_id res chain seq x y z
N MET A 1 14.95 -23.91 22.02
CA MET A 1 14.65 -23.53 20.62
C MET A 1 14.71 -24.77 19.75
N ARG A 2 13.73 -24.94 18.86
CA ARG A 2 13.74 -26.01 17.85
C ARG A 2 14.83 -25.70 16.82
N THR A 3 15.47 -26.73 16.28
CA THR A 3 16.39 -26.58 15.14
C THR A 3 15.58 -26.06 13.93
N SER A 4 16.17 -25.15 13.16
CA SER A 4 15.51 -24.62 11.94
C SER A 4 15.11 -25.73 10.98
N PHE A 5 13.94 -25.59 10.36
CA PHE A 5 13.52 -26.45 9.25
C PHE A 5 14.23 -26.09 7.94
N ILE A 6 14.74 -24.86 7.82
CA ILE A 6 15.37 -24.34 6.62
C ILE A 6 16.77 -24.92 6.46
N GLN A 7 17.05 -25.47 5.28
CA GLN A 7 18.37 -25.95 4.87
C GLN A 7 18.91 -25.09 3.73
N SER A 8 20.21 -25.13 3.47
CA SER A 8 20.84 -24.37 2.38
C SER A 8 20.22 -24.65 1.01
N SER A 9 19.79 -25.90 0.77
CA SER A 9 19.07 -26.26 -0.47
C SER A 9 17.73 -25.53 -0.64
N HIS A 10 17.03 -25.25 0.47
CA HIS A 10 15.80 -24.44 0.42
C HIS A 10 16.10 -22.97 0.12
N GLN A 11 17.19 -22.43 0.69
CA GLN A 11 17.64 -21.07 0.44
C GLN A 11 18.05 -20.87 -1.02
N GLU A 12 18.87 -21.80 -1.57
CA GLU A 12 19.30 -21.77 -2.97
C GLU A 12 18.09 -21.85 -3.93
N ALA A 13 17.16 -22.78 -3.67
CA ALA A 13 15.97 -22.93 -4.47
C ALA A 13 15.02 -21.71 -4.38
N CYS A 14 14.93 -21.08 -3.21
CA CYS A 14 14.17 -19.83 -3.03
C CYS A 14 14.77 -18.69 -3.87
N ILE A 15 16.10 -18.49 -3.82
CA ILE A 15 16.77 -17.48 -4.66
C ILE A 15 16.50 -17.74 -6.14
N GLN A 16 16.65 -19.00 -6.61
CA GLN A 16 16.37 -19.34 -7.99
C GLN A 16 14.93 -19.02 -8.38
N ALA A 17 13.95 -19.37 -7.52
CA ALA A 17 12.54 -19.06 -7.78
C ALA A 17 12.29 -17.53 -7.85
N ILE A 18 12.91 -16.73 -6.96
CA ILE A 18 12.83 -15.27 -7.02
C ILE A 18 13.37 -14.76 -8.36
N GLN A 19 14.53 -15.26 -8.80
CA GLN A 19 15.12 -14.88 -10.08
C GLN A 19 14.20 -15.22 -11.26
N GLU A 20 13.57 -16.41 -11.25
CA GLU A 20 12.60 -16.82 -12.26
C GLU A 20 11.37 -15.92 -12.27
N LEU A 21 10.82 -15.56 -11.10
CA LEU A 21 9.63 -14.69 -11.02
C LEU A 21 9.93 -13.24 -11.43
N VAL A 22 11.09 -12.71 -11.05
CA VAL A 22 11.50 -11.35 -11.41
C VAL A 22 11.69 -11.20 -12.92
N ALA A 23 12.07 -12.26 -13.61
CA ALA A 23 12.25 -12.25 -15.07
C ALA A 23 10.95 -11.93 -15.85
N PHE A 24 9.78 -12.05 -15.20
CA PHE A 24 8.52 -11.57 -15.76
C PHE A 24 8.33 -10.09 -15.39
N PRO A 25 8.31 -9.13 -16.36
CA PRO A 25 8.05 -7.72 -16.09
C PRO A 25 6.56 -7.49 -15.85
N SER A 26 6.06 -7.99 -14.73
CA SER A 26 4.64 -8.07 -14.37
C SER A 26 4.08 -6.71 -13.91
N VAL A 27 4.31 -5.67 -14.72
CA VAL A 27 3.73 -4.34 -14.56
C VAL A 27 2.35 -4.33 -15.23
N LEU A 28 1.38 -3.69 -14.56
CA LEU A 28 0.01 -3.57 -15.06
C LEU A 28 -0.03 -3.03 -16.51
N GLN A 29 -0.75 -3.75 -17.37
CA GLN A 29 -1.07 -3.34 -18.75
C GLN A 29 -2.57 -3.56 -18.98
N GLU A 30 -3.35 -2.53 -18.79
CA GLU A 30 -4.80 -2.61 -18.98
C GLU A 30 -5.20 -2.79 -20.47
N HIS A 31 -6.37 -3.36 -20.68
CA HIS A 31 -7.02 -3.50 -22.00
C HIS A 31 -6.37 -4.47 -22.97
N GLN A 32 -5.67 -5.48 -22.51
CA GLN A 32 -5.30 -6.62 -23.35
C GLN A 32 -6.45 -7.63 -23.41
N ALA A 33 -6.81 -8.07 -24.62
CA ALA A 33 -8.08 -8.73 -24.91
C ALA A 33 -8.38 -10.01 -24.12
N ASP A 34 -7.35 -10.76 -23.70
CA ASP A 34 -7.50 -12.08 -23.08
C ASP A 34 -6.95 -12.15 -21.63
N THR A 35 -6.36 -11.07 -21.12
CA THR A 35 -5.81 -10.99 -19.76
C THR A 35 -6.25 -9.70 -19.06
N PRO A 36 -6.75 -9.74 -17.81
CA PRO A 36 -7.30 -8.55 -17.15
C PRO A 36 -6.23 -7.50 -16.86
N PHE A 37 -4.98 -7.89 -16.60
CA PHE A 37 -3.91 -7.02 -16.12
C PHE A 37 -2.65 -7.06 -16.99
N GLY A 38 -2.66 -7.80 -18.10
CA GLY A 38 -1.56 -7.92 -19.04
C GLY A 38 -0.91 -9.31 -19.06
N GLN A 39 -0.27 -9.64 -20.19
CA GLN A 39 0.27 -10.97 -20.43
C GLN A 39 1.38 -11.34 -19.44
N ALA A 40 2.29 -10.42 -19.11
CA ALA A 40 3.39 -10.72 -18.20
C ALA A 40 2.91 -11.08 -16.78
N ILE A 41 1.79 -10.48 -16.33
CA ILE A 41 1.14 -10.83 -15.06
C ILE A 41 0.50 -12.21 -15.15
N GLN A 42 -0.17 -12.52 -16.25
CA GLN A 42 -0.73 -13.85 -16.49
C GLN A 42 0.38 -14.92 -16.52
N ASP A 43 1.46 -14.66 -17.23
CA ASP A 43 2.58 -15.59 -17.38
C ASP A 43 3.26 -15.90 -16.03
N VAL A 44 3.49 -14.90 -15.19
CA VAL A 44 4.08 -15.12 -13.85
C VAL A 44 3.14 -15.87 -12.93
N LEU A 45 1.82 -15.63 -13.02
CA LEU A 45 0.81 -16.37 -12.26
C LEU A 45 0.81 -17.86 -12.65
N GLU A 46 0.77 -18.16 -13.93
CA GLU A 46 0.81 -19.56 -14.44
C GLU A 46 2.13 -20.25 -14.08
N HIS A 47 3.27 -19.54 -14.19
CA HIS A 47 4.57 -20.04 -13.76
C HIS A 47 4.59 -20.38 -12.27
N THR A 48 4.07 -19.49 -11.42
CA THR A 48 4.01 -19.71 -9.96
C THR A 48 3.12 -20.88 -9.59
N LEU A 49 1.97 -21.04 -10.24
CA LEU A 49 1.11 -22.20 -10.03
C LEU A 49 1.78 -23.49 -10.46
N ALA A 50 2.48 -23.51 -11.59
CA ALA A 50 3.23 -24.68 -12.06
C ALA A 50 4.41 -25.04 -11.10
N LEU A 51 5.05 -24.05 -10.50
CA LEU A 51 6.07 -24.24 -9.46
C LEU A 51 5.47 -24.91 -8.21
N THR A 52 4.34 -24.38 -7.72
CA THR A 52 3.69 -24.91 -6.52
C THR A 52 3.10 -26.32 -6.75
N GLU A 53 2.59 -26.61 -7.94
CA GLU A 53 2.14 -27.97 -8.31
C GLU A 53 3.27 -28.99 -8.23
N LYS A 54 4.48 -28.66 -8.72
CA LYS A 54 5.69 -29.50 -8.59
C LYS A 54 6.10 -29.73 -7.13
N MET A 55 5.76 -28.81 -6.23
CA MET A 55 5.97 -28.95 -4.79
C MET A 55 4.92 -29.80 -4.08
N GLY A 56 3.86 -30.22 -4.80
CA GLY A 56 2.80 -31.07 -4.26
C GLY A 56 1.53 -30.36 -3.80
N PHE A 57 1.40 -29.07 -4.09
CA PHE A 57 0.17 -28.31 -3.84
C PHE A 57 -0.92 -28.63 -4.89
N LYS A 58 -2.17 -28.51 -4.48
CA LYS A 58 -3.30 -28.45 -5.40
C LYS A 58 -3.47 -27.01 -5.86
N THR A 59 -3.46 -26.78 -7.15
CA THR A 59 -3.51 -25.46 -7.75
C THR A 59 -4.85 -25.15 -8.39
N TYR A 60 -5.20 -23.88 -8.42
CA TYR A 60 -6.35 -23.35 -9.13
C TYR A 60 -5.97 -22.03 -9.80
N LEU A 61 -6.41 -21.87 -11.05
CA LEU A 61 -6.32 -20.62 -11.79
C LEU A 61 -7.74 -20.12 -12.06
N ASP A 62 -8.07 -18.90 -11.66
CA ASP A 62 -9.32 -18.28 -12.07
C ASP A 62 -9.44 -18.23 -13.59
N PRO A 63 -10.51 -18.75 -14.20
CA PRO A 63 -10.65 -18.78 -15.66
C PRO A 63 -10.66 -17.38 -16.30
N ALA A 64 -10.90 -16.32 -15.54
CA ALA A 64 -10.84 -14.94 -16.00
C ALA A 64 -9.44 -14.30 -15.77
N GLY A 65 -8.47 -15.02 -15.20
CA GLY A 65 -7.10 -14.57 -15.03
C GLY A 65 -6.86 -13.55 -13.90
N TYR A 66 -7.80 -13.40 -12.96
CA TYR A 66 -7.69 -12.40 -11.89
C TYR A 66 -6.79 -12.85 -10.74
N TYR A 67 -6.76 -14.15 -10.43
CA TYR A 67 -5.99 -14.72 -9.33
C TYR A 67 -5.72 -16.19 -9.56
N GLY A 68 -4.82 -16.73 -8.77
CA GLY A 68 -4.66 -18.17 -8.60
C GLY A 68 -4.40 -18.51 -7.14
N TYR A 69 -4.53 -19.78 -6.78
CA TYR A 69 -4.10 -20.23 -5.48
C TYR A 69 -3.47 -21.63 -5.52
N ALA A 70 -2.64 -21.90 -4.52
CA ALA A 70 -2.05 -23.21 -4.27
C ALA A 70 -2.37 -23.64 -2.84
N GLU A 71 -2.97 -24.83 -2.67
CA GLU A 71 -3.43 -25.31 -1.37
C GLU A 71 -2.81 -26.65 -1.00
N ILE A 72 -2.46 -26.81 0.28
CA ILE A 72 -1.97 -28.05 0.86
C ILE A 72 -2.49 -28.21 2.30
N GLY A 73 -2.38 -29.42 2.85
CA GLY A 73 -2.87 -29.72 4.20
C GLY A 73 -4.30 -30.28 4.18
N GLN A 74 -4.90 -30.35 5.36
CA GLN A 74 -6.24 -30.92 5.57
C GLN A 74 -6.91 -30.27 6.78
N GLY A 75 -8.21 -30.46 6.92
CA GLY A 75 -9.00 -29.90 8.01
C GLY A 75 -10.01 -28.87 7.51
N GLU A 76 -10.81 -28.36 8.44
CA GLU A 76 -11.86 -27.37 8.14
C GLU A 76 -11.30 -25.96 8.13
N GLU A 77 -10.35 -25.65 9.01
CA GLU A 77 -9.74 -24.34 9.10
C GLU A 77 -8.76 -24.08 7.94
N LEU A 78 -8.74 -22.83 7.48
CA LEU A 78 -7.91 -22.36 6.39
C LEU A 78 -6.98 -21.24 6.88
N LEU A 79 -5.66 -21.48 6.77
CA LEU A 79 -4.62 -20.46 6.91
C LEU A 79 -4.30 -19.90 5.52
N ALA A 80 -4.59 -18.63 5.29
CA ALA A 80 -4.22 -17.93 4.06
C ALA A 80 -2.84 -17.26 4.17
N ILE A 81 -2.06 -17.34 3.09
CA ILE A 81 -0.86 -16.54 2.87
C ILE A 81 -1.15 -15.72 1.61
N LEU A 82 -1.26 -14.39 1.79
CA LEU A 82 -1.74 -13.46 0.78
C LEU A 82 -0.55 -12.83 0.09
N CYS A 83 -0.30 -13.24 -1.14
CA CYS A 83 0.86 -12.85 -1.95
C CYS A 83 0.41 -12.07 -3.18
N HIS A 84 1.26 -11.20 -3.73
CA HIS A 84 1.02 -10.63 -5.06
C HIS A 84 2.20 -10.83 -6.00
N LEU A 85 1.91 -10.82 -7.31
CA LEU A 85 2.87 -11.10 -8.37
C LEU A 85 3.05 -9.93 -9.33
N ASP A 86 2.15 -8.95 -9.30
CA ASP A 86 2.32 -7.68 -9.99
C ASP A 86 3.35 -6.82 -9.28
N VAL A 87 3.94 -5.89 -10.01
CA VAL A 87 4.96 -4.96 -9.49
C VAL A 87 4.74 -3.57 -10.09
N VAL A 88 5.16 -2.52 -9.36
CA VAL A 88 5.17 -1.16 -9.91
C VAL A 88 6.15 -1.03 -11.06
N PRO A 89 5.98 -0.02 -11.96
CA PRO A 89 6.96 0.28 -13.00
C PRO A 89 8.38 0.44 -12.45
N ALA A 90 9.37 0.01 -13.21
CA ALA A 90 10.77 0.08 -12.81
C ALA A 90 11.36 1.51 -12.79
N GLY A 91 10.60 2.52 -13.23
CA GLY A 91 11.09 3.89 -13.30
C GLY A 91 12.11 4.10 -14.42
N ASP A 92 13.15 4.88 -14.14
CA ASP A 92 14.22 5.16 -15.10
C ASP A 92 15.26 4.04 -15.11
N PHE A 93 15.25 3.24 -16.15
CA PHE A 93 16.21 2.12 -16.34
C PHE A 93 17.68 2.55 -16.29
N SER A 94 17.98 3.82 -16.59
CA SER A 94 19.36 4.34 -16.52
C SER A 94 19.88 4.53 -15.09
N GLN A 95 19.00 4.53 -14.10
CA GLN A 95 19.32 4.64 -12.68
C GLN A 95 19.54 3.26 -12.03
N TRP A 96 19.21 2.17 -12.70
CA TRP A 96 19.46 0.82 -12.22
C TRP A 96 20.90 0.39 -12.47
N GLN A 97 21.53 -0.20 -11.45
CA GLN A 97 22.88 -0.78 -11.56
C GLN A 97 22.87 -2.12 -12.33
N THR A 98 21.76 -2.86 -12.19
CA THR A 98 21.49 -4.12 -12.91
C THR A 98 20.12 -4.00 -13.58
N PRO A 99 19.83 -4.75 -14.67
CA PRO A 99 18.51 -4.70 -15.30
C PRO A 99 17.40 -5.04 -14.28
N PRO A 100 16.34 -4.22 -14.14
CA PRO A 100 15.34 -4.36 -13.09
C PRO A 100 14.59 -5.70 -13.08
N PHE A 101 14.46 -6.34 -14.24
CA PHE A 101 13.78 -7.63 -14.41
C PHE A 101 14.76 -8.80 -14.66
N GLU A 102 15.98 -8.65 -14.16
CA GLU A 102 16.99 -9.73 -14.12
C GLU A 102 17.56 -9.77 -12.71
N ALA A 103 16.89 -10.48 -11.78
CA ALA A 103 17.33 -10.48 -10.39
C ALA A 103 18.74 -11.05 -10.26
N VAL A 104 19.65 -10.26 -9.70
CA VAL A 104 21.07 -10.58 -9.56
C VAL A 104 21.43 -10.66 -8.08
N VAL A 105 22.17 -11.71 -7.72
CA VAL A 105 22.83 -11.75 -6.40
C VAL A 105 24.18 -11.06 -6.51
N GLU A 106 24.33 -9.94 -5.80
CA GLU A 106 25.58 -9.18 -5.73
C GLU A 106 25.96 -8.91 -4.28
N GLY A 107 27.10 -9.44 -3.84
CA GLY A 107 27.51 -9.40 -2.44
C GLY A 107 26.48 -10.09 -1.54
N ASP A 108 25.98 -9.36 -0.57
CA ASP A 108 25.01 -9.85 0.43
C ASP A 108 23.54 -9.54 0.06
N TYR A 109 23.26 -9.13 -1.19
CA TYR A 109 21.95 -8.70 -1.63
C TYR A 109 21.47 -9.47 -2.86
N ILE A 110 20.15 -9.64 -2.98
CA ILE A 110 19.49 -9.88 -4.24
C ILE A 110 18.86 -8.57 -4.71
N ILE A 111 19.07 -8.19 -5.98
CA ILE A 111 18.68 -6.89 -6.55
C ILE A 111 17.78 -7.14 -7.76
N GLY A 112 16.63 -6.47 -7.79
CA GLY A 112 15.66 -6.56 -8.90
C GLY A 112 14.28 -6.05 -8.48
N ARG A 113 13.43 -5.65 -9.42
CA ARG A 113 12.06 -5.20 -9.13
C ARG A 113 11.20 -6.37 -8.62
N GLY A 114 10.62 -6.22 -7.42
CA GLY A 114 9.80 -7.24 -6.77
C GLY A 114 10.59 -8.15 -5.81
N VAL A 115 11.89 -7.93 -5.61
CA VAL A 115 12.67 -8.76 -4.66
C VAL A 115 12.33 -8.44 -3.20
N GLN A 116 11.84 -7.22 -2.93
CA GLN A 116 11.40 -6.78 -1.62
C GLN A 116 9.86 -6.73 -1.53
N ASP A 117 9.19 -6.41 -2.65
CA ASP A 117 7.75 -6.19 -2.76
C ASP A 117 7.18 -6.83 -4.05
N ASP A 118 6.53 -7.98 -3.97
CA ASP A 118 6.38 -8.99 -2.90
C ASP A 118 6.87 -10.38 -3.37
N LYS A 119 7.49 -10.50 -4.58
CA LYS A 119 7.94 -11.80 -5.13
C LYS A 119 8.97 -12.49 -4.22
N GLY A 120 9.87 -11.71 -3.61
CA GLY A 120 10.86 -12.24 -2.67
C GLY A 120 10.22 -12.82 -1.41
N PRO A 121 9.48 -12.02 -0.62
CA PRO A 121 8.76 -12.48 0.56
C PRO A 121 7.76 -13.60 0.30
N SER A 122 7.04 -13.54 -0.82
CA SER A 122 6.14 -14.61 -1.27
C SER A 122 6.88 -15.94 -1.45
N MET A 123 8.05 -15.93 -2.08
CA MET A 123 8.86 -17.15 -2.24
C MET A 123 9.49 -17.58 -0.92
N ALA A 124 9.89 -16.65 -0.05
CA ALA A 124 10.34 -17.00 1.31
C ALA A 124 9.27 -17.79 2.08
N ALA A 125 8.02 -17.36 2.03
CA ALA A 125 6.89 -18.05 2.66
C ALA A 125 6.61 -19.41 1.99
N LEU A 126 6.66 -19.49 0.67
CA LEU A 126 6.44 -20.74 -0.07
C LEU A 126 7.50 -21.79 0.27
N PHE A 127 8.79 -21.42 0.25
CA PHE A 127 9.88 -22.33 0.57
C PHE A 127 9.98 -22.65 2.07
N ALA A 128 9.42 -21.81 2.94
CA ALA A 128 9.23 -22.13 4.35
C ALA A 128 8.24 -23.31 4.53
N VAL A 129 7.10 -23.27 3.83
CA VAL A 129 6.15 -24.40 3.83
C VAL A 129 6.74 -25.63 3.16
N LYS A 130 7.50 -25.46 2.07
CA LYS A 130 8.22 -26.59 1.43
C LYS A 130 9.21 -27.27 2.41
N ALA A 131 9.94 -26.51 3.18
CA ALA A 131 10.87 -27.05 4.20
C ALA A 131 10.12 -27.87 5.28
N LEU A 132 8.94 -27.42 5.69
CA LEU A 132 8.09 -28.20 6.61
C LEU A 132 7.63 -29.52 5.99
N LEU A 133 7.22 -29.51 4.72
CA LEU A 133 6.83 -30.73 3.97
C LEU A 133 8.01 -31.71 3.88
N ASP A 134 9.20 -31.22 3.54
CA ASP A 134 10.41 -32.05 3.42
C ASP A 134 10.86 -32.63 4.77
N ALA A 135 10.55 -31.92 5.87
CA ALA A 135 10.75 -32.42 7.22
C ALA A 135 9.67 -33.43 7.67
N GLY A 136 8.66 -33.72 6.85
CA GLY A 136 7.58 -34.66 7.14
C GLY A 136 6.51 -34.11 8.09
N VAL A 137 6.41 -32.79 8.25
CA VAL A 137 5.37 -32.15 9.07
C VAL A 137 4.00 -32.43 8.48
N GLN A 138 3.07 -32.84 9.33
CA GLN A 138 1.67 -33.04 8.97
C GLN A 138 0.85 -31.82 9.40
N PHE A 139 0.16 -31.20 8.46
CA PHE A 139 -0.71 -30.07 8.76
C PHE A 139 -2.10 -30.53 9.19
N ASN A 140 -2.63 -29.92 10.24
CA ASN A 140 -3.99 -30.12 10.75
C ASN A 140 -4.98 -29.04 10.24
N LYS A 141 -4.47 -28.05 9.51
CA LYS A 141 -5.24 -27.04 8.78
C LYS A 141 -4.84 -27.05 7.31
N ARG A 142 -5.70 -26.50 6.46
CA ARG A 142 -5.34 -26.19 5.07
C ARG A 142 -4.52 -24.92 5.04
N ILE A 143 -3.51 -24.89 4.21
CA ILE A 143 -2.66 -23.72 3.95
C ILE A 143 -2.88 -23.36 2.50
N ARG A 144 -3.33 -22.14 2.23
CA ARG A 144 -3.56 -21.63 0.88
C ARG A 144 -2.73 -20.39 0.63
N PHE A 145 -1.81 -20.49 -0.32
CA PHE A 145 -1.18 -19.34 -0.93
C PHE A 145 -2.14 -18.75 -1.96
N ILE A 146 -2.52 -17.49 -1.79
CA ILE A 146 -3.38 -16.76 -2.71
C ILE A 146 -2.47 -15.80 -3.46
N PHE A 147 -2.36 -15.99 -4.78
CA PHE A 147 -1.54 -15.16 -5.65
C PHE A 147 -2.43 -14.14 -6.34
N GLY A 148 -2.40 -12.90 -5.85
CA GLY A 148 -3.06 -11.75 -6.45
C GLY A 148 -2.22 -11.16 -7.58
N THR A 149 -2.86 -10.36 -8.42
CA THR A 149 -2.31 -9.86 -9.69
C THR A 149 -2.59 -8.38 -9.91
N ASP A 150 -3.05 -7.66 -8.87
CA ASP A 150 -3.48 -6.26 -8.95
C ASP A 150 -3.37 -5.58 -7.57
N GLU A 151 -2.28 -5.87 -6.80
CA GLU A 151 -2.06 -5.27 -5.48
C GLU A 151 -1.69 -3.81 -5.59
N GLU A 152 -0.80 -3.53 -6.50
CA GLU A 152 -0.20 -2.22 -6.71
C GLU A 152 -1.19 -1.17 -7.29
N THR A 153 -2.46 -1.56 -7.50
CA THR A 153 -3.46 -0.66 -8.08
C THR A 153 -4.82 -0.72 -7.39
N LEU A 154 -5.78 -1.51 -7.88
CA LEU A 154 -7.20 -1.42 -7.46
C LEU A 154 -7.72 -2.68 -6.78
N TRP A 155 -6.89 -3.69 -6.55
CA TRP A 155 -7.23 -4.93 -5.84
C TRP A 155 -8.40 -5.72 -6.43
N ARG A 156 -8.67 -5.56 -7.72
CA ARG A 156 -9.77 -6.23 -8.44
C ARG A 156 -9.65 -7.74 -8.37
N CYS A 157 -8.42 -8.25 -8.29
CA CYS A 157 -8.12 -9.68 -8.09
C CYS A 157 -8.70 -10.20 -6.77
N MET A 158 -8.44 -9.52 -5.64
CA MET A 158 -8.93 -9.92 -4.34
C MET A 158 -10.42 -9.66 -4.15
N ASN A 159 -10.95 -8.60 -4.77
CA ASN A 159 -12.39 -8.37 -4.82
C ASN A 159 -13.11 -9.54 -5.49
N ARG A 160 -12.54 -10.07 -6.58
CA ARG A 160 -13.09 -11.25 -7.26
C ARG A 160 -12.89 -12.53 -6.47
N TYR A 161 -11.71 -12.74 -5.88
CA TYR A 161 -11.44 -13.89 -5.00
C TYR A 161 -12.50 -13.96 -3.87
N ASN A 162 -12.72 -12.88 -3.14
CA ASN A 162 -13.64 -12.81 -2.02
C ASN A 162 -15.13 -13.01 -2.40
N GLN A 163 -15.47 -12.83 -3.67
CA GLN A 163 -16.82 -13.12 -4.18
C GLN A 163 -17.03 -14.60 -4.52
N LEU A 164 -15.98 -15.33 -4.87
CA LEU A 164 -16.06 -16.67 -5.45
C LEU A 164 -15.54 -17.77 -4.51
N GLU A 165 -14.60 -17.43 -3.63
CA GLU A 165 -13.88 -18.40 -2.80
C GLU A 165 -14.28 -18.28 -1.33
N GLU A 166 -13.91 -19.28 -0.55
CA GLU A 166 -14.12 -19.26 0.89
C GLU A 166 -13.21 -18.24 1.59
N VAL A 167 -13.72 -17.64 2.65
CA VAL A 167 -12.96 -16.74 3.52
C VAL A 167 -12.06 -17.55 4.46
N ALA A 168 -10.78 -17.16 4.56
CA ALA A 168 -9.84 -17.84 5.45
C ALA A 168 -10.20 -17.64 6.93
N THR A 169 -9.90 -18.65 7.75
CA THR A 169 -10.08 -18.60 9.21
C THR A 169 -9.10 -17.60 9.84
N MET A 170 -7.89 -17.54 9.30
CA MET A 170 -6.81 -16.63 9.65
C MET A 170 -5.79 -16.54 8.52
N GLY A 171 -4.93 -15.53 8.55
CA GLY A 171 -3.88 -15.44 7.54
C GLY A 171 -2.89 -14.33 7.78
N PHE A 172 -1.91 -14.25 6.88
CA PHE A 172 -1.01 -13.12 6.83
C PHE A 172 -0.58 -12.80 5.38
N ALA A 173 -0.26 -11.53 5.14
CA ALA A 173 0.42 -11.07 3.94
C ALA A 173 1.91 -10.86 4.25
N PRO A 174 2.85 -11.44 3.49
CA PRO A 174 4.29 -11.27 3.69
C PRO A 174 4.81 -9.92 3.14
N ASP A 175 3.97 -8.93 3.06
CA ASP A 175 4.13 -7.70 2.30
C ASP A 175 4.12 -6.47 3.23
N SER A 176 5.06 -6.41 4.18
CA SER A 176 5.17 -5.31 5.15
C SER A 176 6.47 -5.39 5.95
N SER A 177 6.42 -4.96 7.20
CA SER A 177 7.55 -4.99 8.13
C SER A 177 7.31 -5.95 9.30
N PHE A 178 8.41 -6.50 9.86
CA PHE A 178 8.39 -7.11 11.18
C PHE A 178 8.36 -6.05 12.31
N PRO A 179 7.81 -6.38 13.51
CA PRO A 179 7.33 -7.70 13.94
C PRO A 179 6.01 -8.15 13.31
N LEU A 180 5.02 -7.30 13.14
CA LEU A 180 3.81 -7.48 12.35
C LEU A 180 2.97 -6.19 12.32
N THR A 181 2.16 -6.02 11.29
CA THR A 181 1.17 -4.94 11.19
C THR A 181 -0.22 -5.49 11.49
N TYR A 182 -0.78 -5.09 12.64
CA TYR A 182 -2.08 -5.58 13.13
C TYR A 182 -3.24 -4.62 12.83
N ALA A 183 -2.90 -3.40 12.44
CA ALA A 183 -3.84 -2.33 12.17
C ALA A 183 -3.38 -1.51 10.96
N GLU A 184 -4.27 -1.31 9.99
CA GLU A 184 -4.05 -0.43 8.85
C GLU A 184 -5.23 0.51 8.71
N LYS A 185 -4.97 1.82 8.64
CA LYS A 185 -6.04 2.82 8.49
C LYS A 185 -6.85 2.58 7.21
N GLY A 186 -8.15 2.85 7.29
CA GLY A 186 -9.00 2.90 6.10
C GLY A 186 -8.47 3.96 5.13
N LEU A 187 -8.51 3.68 3.84
CA LEU A 187 -8.04 4.58 2.79
C LEU A 187 -9.25 5.02 1.96
N LEU A 188 -9.60 6.29 2.07
CA LEU A 188 -10.68 6.89 1.30
C LEU A 188 -10.09 7.92 0.34
N GLN A 189 -10.29 7.70 -0.95
CA GLN A 189 -10.02 8.67 -2.00
C GLN A 189 -11.34 9.25 -2.52
N ALA A 190 -11.43 10.56 -2.57
CA ALA A 190 -12.65 11.24 -2.98
C ALA A 190 -12.37 12.42 -3.91
N LYS A 191 -13.38 12.81 -4.66
CA LYS A 191 -13.39 14.01 -5.48
C LYS A 191 -14.52 14.92 -5.05
N LEU A 192 -14.24 16.21 -5.00
CA LEU A 192 -15.28 17.23 -4.85
C LEU A 192 -15.34 18.04 -6.13
N HIS A 193 -16.51 18.04 -6.76
CA HIS A 193 -16.74 18.73 -8.03
C HIS A 193 -17.52 20.03 -7.82
N GLY A 194 -17.14 21.08 -8.55
CA GLY A 194 -17.77 22.37 -8.47
C GLY A 194 -17.80 23.14 -9.80
N PRO A 195 -18.34 24.35 -9.78
CA PRO A 195 -18.37 25.22 -10.96
C PRO A 195 -16.96 25.58 -11.41
N GLY A 196 -16.82 25.98 -12.66
CA GLY A 196 -15.62 26.60 -13.18
C GLY A 196 -15.54 28.10 -12.87
N HIS A 197 -14.43 28.71 -13.25
CA HIS A 197 -14.21 30.14 -13.11
C HIS A 197 -13.62 30.72 -14.41
N PRO A 198 -14.18 31.79 -15.00
CA PRO A 198 -13.77 32.28 -16.32
C PRO A 198 -12.33 32.84 -16.35
N CYS A 199 -11.83 33.32 -15.21
CA CYS A 199 -10.53 33.99 -15.12
C CYS A 199 -9.54 33.26 -14.21
N LEU A 200 -9.92 32.16 -13.58
CA LEU A 200 -9.06 31.38 -12.69
C LEU A 200 -8.76 30.03 -13.34
N SER A 201 -7.48 29.78 -13.57
CA SER A 201 -6.99 28.50 -14.09
C SER A 201 -5.91 27.95 -13.17
N ILE A 202 -6.18 26.78 -12.59
CA ILE A 202 -5.24 26.10 -11.68
C ILE A 202 -5.23 24.62 -12.04
N GLU A 203 -4.06 24.03 -12.06
CA GLU A 203 -3.86 22.60 -12.10
C GLU A 203 -2.66 22.27 -11.20
N ALA A 204 -2.92 21.60 -10.09
CA ALA A 204 -1.90 21.28 -9.08
C ALA A 204 -2.17 19.91 -8.45
N GLY A 205 -1.09 19.23 -8.05
CA GLY A 205 -1.11 17.87 -7.53
C GLY A 205 -1.26 16.82 -8.64
N THR A 206 -0.64 15.65 -8.47
CA THR A 206 -0.64 14.55 -9.45
C THR A 206 -1.17 13.26 -8.87
N ALA A 207 -0.59 12.78 -7.77
CA ALA A 207 -0.94 11.53 -7.12
C ALA A 207 -1.77 11.78 -5.85
N TYR A 208 -2.72 10.89 -5.56
CA TYR A 208 -3.55 10.98 -4.35
C TYR A 208 -2.74 10.85 -3.07
N ASN A 209 -1.83 9.90 -3.04
CA ASN A 209 -1.04 9.52 -1.86
C ASN A 209 0.16 10.43 -1.56
N VAL A 210 0.24 11.61 -2.19
CA VAL A 210 1.35 12.55 -2.01
C VAL A 210 0.84 13.92 -1.57
N VAL A 211 1.47 14.52 -0.56
CA VAL A 211 1.28 15.94 -0.19
C VAL A 211 1.94 16.80 -1.27
N PRO A 212 1.18 17.66 -1.98
CA PRO A 212 1.73 18.47 -3.05
C PRO A 212 2.74 19.52 -2.53
N ALA A 213 4.01 19.39 -2.96
CA ALA A 213 5.08 20.33 -2.60
C ALA A 213 5.13 21.57 -3.48
N LYS A 214 4.40 21.61 -4.60
CA LYS A 214 4.35 22.75 -5.51
C LYS A 214 2.93 22.99 -6.00
N ALA A 215 2.54 24.27 -6.04
CA ALA A 215 1.31 24.72 -6.67
C ALA A 215 1.56 26.04 -7.37
N SER A 216 1.23 26.12 -8.66
CA SER A 216 1.55 27.26 -9.49
C SER A 216 0.31 28.04 -9.91
N TYR A 217 0.44 29.34 -10.02
CA TYR A 217 -0.57 30.24 -10.54
C TYR A 217 0.04 31.23 -11.54
N SER A 218 -0.67 31.43 -12.63
CA SER A 218 -0.43 32.49 -13.59
C SER A 218 -1.77 33.16 -13.95
N GLY A 219 -1.79 34.47 -14.03
CA GLY A 219 -3.01 35.18 -14.36
C GLY A 219 -3.03 36.62 -13.86
N HIS A 220 -4.17 37.28 -14.04
CA HIS A 220 -4.35 38.72 -13.77
C HIS A 220 -4.20 39.11 -12.30
N LEU A 221 -4.27 38.17 -11.37
CA LEU A 221 -4.07 38.39 -9.93
C LEU A 221 -2.62 38.19 -9.46
N LEU A 222 -1.68 37.89 -10.37
CA LEU A 222 -0.33 37.48 -10.01
C LEU A 222 0.35 38.41 -8.98
N ALA A 223 0.32 39.73 -9.22
CA ALA A 223 0.92 40.68 -8.31
C ALA A 223 0.27 40.73 -6.94
N GLY A 224 -1.08 40.57 -6.89
CA GLY A 224 -1.83 40.49 -5.64
C GLY A 224 -1.51 39.21 -4.86
N VAL A 225 -1.47 38.08 -5.55
CA VAL A 225 -1.14 36.77 -4.96
C VAL A 225 0.27 36.79 -4.38
N ILE A 226 1.25 37.37 -5.08
CA ILE A 226 2.60 37.49 -4.55
C ILE A 226 2.63 38.34 -3.27
N ALA A 227 1.96 39.50 -3.27
CA ALA A 227 1.87 40.35 -2.08
C ALA A 227 1.21 39.63 -0.89
N GLU A 228 0.18 38.81 -1.15
CA GLU A 228 -0.50 38.05 -0.12
C GLU A 228 0.39 36.91 0.41
N LEU A 229 1.15 36.22 -0.46
CA LEU A 229 2.13 35.21 -0.05
C LEU A 229 3.22 35.81 0.86
N ASP A 230 3.71 37.01 0.55
CA ASP A 230 4.65 37.77 1.38
C ASP A 230 4.04 38.08 2.75
N GLN A 231 2.79 38.55 2.78
CA GLN A 231 2.07 38.86 4.04
C GLN A 231 1.84 37.62 4.91
N LEU A 232 1.53 36.50 4.28
CA LEU A 232 1.32 35.19 4.96
C LEU A 232 2.65 34.52 5.33
N GLY A 233 3.78 35.01 4.83
CA GLY A 233 5.12 34.43 5.08
C GLY A 233 5.29 33.05 4.46
N PHE A 234 4.67 32.80 3.30
CA PHE A 234 4.79 31.53 2.59
C PHE A 234 5.94 31.57 1.57
N ASP A 235 6.68 30.47 1.49
CA ASP A 235 7.76 30.32 0.52
C ASP A 235 7.22 30.14 -0.90
N TYR A 236 7.82 30.86 -1.86
CA TYR A 236 7.48 30.76 -3.26
C TYR A 236 8.65 31.09 -4.18
N GLU A 237 8.54 30.74 -5.44
CA GLU A 237 9.41 31.11 -6.54
C GLU A 237 8.62 31.82 -7.61
N THR A 238 9.24 32.80 -8.28
CA THR A 238 8.66 33.48 -9.45
C THR A 238 9.50 33.21 -10.69
N LYS A 239 8.84 32.87 -11.78
CA LYS A 239 9.48 32.71 -13.07
C LYS A 239 8.51 33.17 -14.14
N ASP A 240 8.99 34.10 -15.02
CA ASP A 240 8.16 34.70 -16.05
C ASP A 240 6.87 35.32 -15.44
N ASP A 241 5.71 34.97 -15.98
CA ASP A 241 4.39 35.42 -15.50
C ASP A 241 3.72 34.36 -14.57
N GLN A 242 4.50 33.64 -13.76
CA GLN A 242 4.03 32.60 -12.88
C GLN A 242 4.65 32.71 -11.48
N VAL A 243 3.84 32.47 -10.46
CA VAL A 243 4.27 32.17 -9.10
C VAL A 243 4.08 30.70 -8.80
N THR A 244 5.06 30.08 -8.16
CA THR A 244 4.99 28.70 -7.66
C THR A 244 5.18 28.70 -6.15
N VAL A 245 4.11 28.38 -5.43
CA VAL A 245 4.16 28.21 -3.97
C VAL A 245 4.89 26.93 -3.63
N LEU A 246 5.76 26.99 -2.62
CA LEU A 246 6.58 25.88 -2.17
C LEU A 246 6.01 25.28 -0.89
N GLY A 247 6.02 23.98 -0.83
CA GLY A 247 5.64 23.17 0.30
C GLY A 247 6.67 22.08 0.60
N ILE A 248 6.27 21.08 1.40
CA ILE A 248 7.11 19.93 1.75
C ILE A 248 6.33 18.66 1.40
N SER A 249 6.86 17.87 0.47
CA SER A 249 6.25 16.59 0.11
C SER A 249 6.40 15.58 1.23
N ARG A 250 5.35 14.81 1.45
CA ARG A 250 5.30 13.61 2.31
C ARG A 250 4.31 12.63 1.69
N HIS A 251 4.38 11.38 2.10
CA HIS A 251 3.29 10.44 1.83
C HIS A 251 2.02 10.91 2.56
N ALA A 252 0.83 10.69 1.98
CA ALA A 252 -0.44 11.15 2.56
C ALA A 252 -0.72 10.60 3.98
N LYS A 253 -0.19 9.41 4.32
CA LYS A 253 -0.26 8.85 5.68
C LYS A 253 0.41 9.75 6.72
N ASP A 254 1.45 10.48 6.31
CA ASP A 254 2.27 11.36 7.13
C ASP A 254 2.02 12.84 6.77
N ALA A 255 0.82 13.17 6.32
CA ALA A 255 0.49 14.51 5.81
C ALA A 255 0.75 15.64 6.83
N ALA A 256 0.65 15.34 8.12
CA ALA A 256 0.95 16.30 9.20
C ALA A 256 2.42 16.73 9.26
N GLU A 257 3.34 15.95 8.70
CA GLU A 257 4.77 16.28 8.60
C GLU A 257 5.09 17.06 7.30
N GLY A 258 4.12 17.18 6.42
CA GLY A 258 4.22 17.88 5.14
C GLY A 258 3.75 19.33 5.22
N VAL A 259 3.95 20.03 4.11
CA VAL A 259 3.37 21.37 3.88
C VAL A 259 2.71 21.37 2.52
N ASN A 260 1.38 21.49 2.52
CA ASN A 260 0.59 21.40 1.29
C ASN A 260 0.57 22.74 0.54
N ALA A 261 1.26 22.79 -0.59
CA ALA A 261 1.37 23.99 -1.41
C ALA A 261 0.03 24.44 -2.03
N ILE A 262 -0.90 23.50 -2.26
CA ILE A 262 -2.25 23.81 -2.77
C ILE A 262 -3.02 24.63 -1.74
N VAL A 263 -2.97 24.23 -0.47
CA VAL A 263 -3.66 24.94 0.62
C VAL A 263 -3.12 26.36 0.76
N ARG A 264 -1.81 26.52 0.69
CA ARG A 264 -1.17 27.85 0.77
C ARG A 264 -1.51 28.74 -0.43
N LEU A 265 -1.51 28.17 -1.64
CA LEU A 265 -1.96 28.90 -2.84
C LEU A 265 -3.44 29.31 -2.74
N ALA A 266 -4.28 28.39 -2.28
CA ALA A 266 -5.71 28.65 -2.08
C ALA A 266 -5.96 29.79 -1.09
N LYS A 267 -5.21 29.85 0.02
CA LYS A 267 -5.28 30.96 0.99
C LYS A 267 -4.94 32.31 0.37
N ALA A 268 -3.89 32.37 -0.47
CA ALA A 268 -3.53 33.62 -1.14
C ALA A 268 -4.55 34.03 -2.19
N LEU A 269 -5.19 33.09 -2.87
CA LEU A 269 -6.19 33.35 -3.91
C LEU A 269 -7.55 33.73 -3.33
N GLU A 270 -7.99 33.13 -2.22
CA GLU A 270 -9.30 33.37 -1.58
C GLU A 270 -9.50 34.86 -1.23
N HIS A 271 -8.40 35.58 -0.96
CA HIS A 271 -8.45 37.02 -0.70
C HIS A 271 -9.00 37.84 -1.89
N PHE A 272 -8.83 37.33 -3.11
CA PHE A 272 -9.19 38.02 -4.34
C PHE A 272 -10.40 37.43 -5.07
N GLU A 273 -10.64 36.11 -4.90
CA GLU A 273 -11.65 35.38 -5.64
C GLU A 273 -12.49 34.50 -4.72
N ASN A 274 -13.80 34.72 -4.76
CA ASN A 274 -14.74 33.86 -4.04
C ASN A 274 -15.11 32.65 -4.92
N HIS A 275 -14.49 31.52 -4.65
CA HIS A 275 -14.72 30.28 -5.40
C HIS A 275 -14.98 29.09 -4.47
N PRO A 276 -16.02 28.24 -4.72
CA PRO A 276 -16.38 27.11 -3.87
C PRO A 276 -15.21 26.19 -3.47
N ALA A 277 -14.32 25.90 -4.40
CA ALA A 277 -13.16 25.06 -4.13
C ALA A 277 -12.14 25.75 -3.20
N LEU A 278 -11.91 27.06 -3.34
CA LEU A 278 -11.03 27.82 -2.47
C LEU A 278 -11.63 27.94 -1.07
N ASP A 279 -12.93 28.25 -0.95
CA ASP A 279 -13.65 28.32 0.32
C ASP A 279 -13.57 26.98 1.08
N PHE A 280 -13.82 25.85 0.41
CA PHE A 280 -13.69 24.54 1.03
C PHE A 280 -12.27 24.29 1.54
N ILE A 281 -11.25 24.51 0.69
CA ILE A 281 -9.84 24.27 1.06
C ILE A 281 -9.44 25.13 2.24
N VAL A 282 -9.75 26.42 2.26
CA VAL A 282 -9.27 27.35 3.28
C VAL A 282 -10.11 27.29 4.56
N ASN A 283 -11.44 27.31 4.43
CA ASN A 283 -12.34 27.49 5.56
C ASN A 283 -12.82 26.17 6.16
N ALA A 284 -12.98 25.10 5.36
CA ALA A 284 -13.36 23.79 5.90
C ALA A 284 -12.17 22.95 6.36
N VAL A 285 -11.03 23.02 5.63
CA VAL A 285 -9.84 22.20 5.92
C VAL A 285 -8.73 23.05 6.51
N GLY A 286 -8.21 24.03 5.79
CA GLY A 286 -7.04 24.83 6.17
C GLY A 286 -5.74 24.03 6.06
N GLU A 287 -4.70 24.44 6.81
CA GLU A 287 -3.40 23.74 6.87
C GLU A 287 -3.41 22.54 7.84
N ASP A 288 -4.55 22.24 8.43
CA ASP A 288 -4.69 21.13 9.36
C ASP A 288 -4.83 19.79 8.58
N ALA A 289 -3.78 19.01 8.60
CA ALA A 289 -3.75 17.70 7.95
C ALA A 289 -4.41 16.59 8.78
N THR A 290 -5.06 16.90 9.91
CA THR A 290 -5.85 15.93 10.69
C THR A 290 -7.34 16.01 10.38
N GLY A 291 -7.77 17.02 9.62
CA GLY A 291 -9.18 17.26 9.32
C GLY A 291 -10.00 17.71 10.53
N PHE A 292 -9.36 18.18 11.60
CA PHE A 292 -10.02 18.56 12.86
C PHE A 292 -11.12 19.62 12.69
N LYS A 293 -10.90 20.61 11.80
CA LYS A 293 -11.91 21.62 11.51
C LYS A 293 -13.21 21.04 10.95
N LEU A 294 -13.09 19.93 10.19
CA LEU A 294 -14.20 19.31 9.50
C LEU A 294 -14.90 18.25 10.36
N PHE A 295 -14.12 17.41 11.04
CA PHE A 295 -14.60 16.21 11.71
C PHE A 295 -14.54 16.30 13.24
N GLY A 296 -13.81 17.29 13.81
CA GLY A 296 -13.39 17.26 15.20
C GLY A 296 -12.21 16.31 15.41
N ASP A 297 -11.98 15.89 16.63
CA ASP A 297 -10.93 14.91 16.96
C ASP A 297 -11.39 13.50 16.53
N VAL A 298 -10.68 12.93 15.56
CA VAL A 298 -10.87 11.56 15.09
C VAL A 298 -9.57 10.81 15.33
N THR A 299 -9.47 10.24 16.52
CA THR A 299 -8.28 9.53 16.99
C THR A 299 -8.70 8.23 17.65
N ASP A 300 -7.96 7.16 17.45
CA ASP A 300 -8.11 5.91 18.20
C ASP A 300 -6.77 5.41 18.77
N GLU A 301 -6.84 4.52 19.77
CA GLU A 301 -5.65 3.94 20.38
C GLU A 301 -4.84 3.08 19.40
N PRO A 302 -5.47 2.20 18.60
CA PRO A 302 -4.71 1.30 17.71
C PRO A 302 -3.97 2.01 16.59
N SER A 303 -4.56 3.06 15.99
CA SER A 303 -4.02 3.63 14.75
C SER A 303 -3.76 5.15 14.78
N GLY A 304 -4.05 5.79 15.90
CA GLY A 304 -3.80 7.22 16.06
C GLY A 304 -4.78 8.12 15.31
N THR A 305 -4.34 9.33 14.96
CA THR A 305 -5.19 10.40 14.42
C THR A 305 -5.42 10.24 12.91
N LEU A 306 -6.61 10.64 12.45
CA LEU A 306 -6.95 10.75 11.03
C LEU A 306 -5.92 11.60 10.27
N SER A 307 -5.60 11.20 9.04
CA SER A 307 -4.78 11.99 8.12
C SER A 307 -5.63 12.47 6.95
N PHE A 308 -5.55 13.78 6.64
CA PHE A 308 -6.31 14.44 5.59
C PHE A 308 -5.39 15.17 4.62
N ASN A 309 -5.34 14.71 3.38
CA ASN A 309 -4.52 15.32 2.33
C ASN A 309 -5.39 15.88 1.21
N ILE A 310 -5.20 17.15 0.87
CA ILE A 310 -5.67 17.72 -0.39
C ILE A 310 -4.63 17.37 -1.45
N ALA A 311 -4.91 16.30 -2.18
CA ALA A 311 -4.00 15.69 -3.15
C ALA A 311 -3.94 16.45 -4.49
N GLY A 312 -5.00 17.19 -4.81
CA GLY A 312 -5.04 17.93 -6.07
C GLY A 312 -6.13 18.98 -6.11
N LEU A 313 -5.90 19.98 -6.96
CA LEU A 313 -6.87 21.04 -7.28
C LEU A 313 -6.79 21.34 -8.77
N THR A 314 -7.93 21.24 -9.44
CA THR A 314 -8.12 21.71 -10.81
C THR A 314 -9.24 22.75 -10.82
N ILE A 315 -8.99 23.94 -11.38
CA ILE A 315 -10.01 24.93 -11.69
C ILE A 315 -9.81 25.33 -13.15
N SER A 316 -10.86 25.23 -13.93
CA SER A 316 -10.92 25.62 -15.33
C SER A 316 -12.10 26.54 -15.58
N ALA A 317 -12.26 27.05 -16.79
CA ALA A 317 -13.42 27.88 -17.14
C ALA A 317 -14.77 27.13 -17.01
N LYS A 318 -14.79 25.80 -17.02
CA LYS A 318 -16.01 25.01 -17.07
C LYS A 318 -16.31 24.28 -15.74
N LYS A 319 -15.29 23.85 -15.01
CA LYS A 319 -15.43 23.02 -13.81
C LYS A 319 -14.27 23.20 -12.86
N SER A 320 -14.49 22.81 -11.61
CA SER A 320 -13.43 22.60 -10.64
C SER A 320 -13.50 21.21 -10.03
N GLU A 321 -12.38 20.71 -9.56
CA GLU A 321 -12.23 19.41 -8.89
C GLU A 321 -11.18 19.52 -7.78
N ILE A 322 -11.51 19.05 -6.59
CA ILE A 322 -10.57 18.82 -5.50
C ILE A 322 -10.42 17.31 -5.33
N ARG A 323 -9.20 16.81 -5.26
CA ARG A 323 -8.90 15.40 -4.96
C ARG A 323 -8.43 15.28 -3.51
N LEU A 324 -8.99 14.31 -2.80
CA LEU A 324 -8.75 14.06 -1.39
C LEU A 324 -8.19 12.65 -1.18
N ASP A 325 -7.22 12.50 -0.26
CA ASP A 325 -6.78 11.22 0.30
C ASP A 325 -6.93 11.31 1.83
N ILE A 326 -7.74 10.44 2.40
CA ILE A 326 -8.08 10.45 3.82
C ILE A 326 -7.74 9.09 4.42
N ARG A 327 -6.89 9.09 5.47
CA ARG A 327 -6.54 7.88 6.22
C ARG A 327 -7.34 7.84 7.49
N ILE A 328 -8.30 6.91 7.54
CA ILE A 328 -9.33 6.81 8.57
C ILE A 328 -8.86 5.86 9.67
N PRO A 329 -8.84 6.29 10.95
CA PRO A 329 -8.55 5.40 12.07
C PRO A 329 -9.41 4.14 12.08
N VAL A 330 -8.82 3.01 12.51
CA VAL A 330 -9.42 1.67 12.31
C VAL A 330 -10.74 1.44 13.04
N THR A 331 -11.01 2.21 14.10
CA THR A 331 -12.27 2.12 14.85
C THR A 331 -13.26 3.24 14.50
N ALA A 332 -12.89 4.16 13.59
CA ALA A 332 -13.75 5.27 13.21
C ALA A 332 -14.85 4.84 12.23
N ASP A 333 -16.03 5.43 12.37
CA ASP A 333 -17.15 5.20 11.47
C ASP A 333 -16.98 5.99 10.16
N LYS A 334 -16.57 5.30 9.10
CA LYS A 334 -16.38 5.86 7.75
C LYS A 334 -17.64 6.56 7.23
N GLU A 335 -18.81 5.99 7.45
CA GLU A 335 -20.06 6.54 6.90
C GLU A 335 -20.45 7.86 7.59
N ALA A 336 -20.18 7.98 8.88
CA ALA A 336 -20.36 9.24 9.62
C ALA A 336 -19.40 10.33 9.10
N LEU A 337 -18.14 9.98 8.84
CA LEU A 337 -17.15 10.91 8.26
C LEU A 337 -17.55 11.34 6.85
N VAL A 338 -17.95 10.40 5.99
CA VAL A 338 -18.41 10.69 4.64
C VAL A 338 -19.64 11.60 4.65
N SER A 339 -20.61 11.32 5.53
CA SER A 339 -21.81 12.16 5.68
C SER A 339 -21.46 13.61 6.06
N THR A 340 -20.50 13.78 6.98
CA THR A 340 -20.00 15.11 7.40
C THR A 340 -19.30 15.82 6.25
N LEU A 341 -18.43 15.12 5.51
CA LEU A 341 -17.73 15.64 4.35
C LEU A 341 -18.70 16.09 3.24
N GLN A 342 -19.69 15.25 2.93
CA GLN A 342 -20.72 15.55 1.95
C GLN A 342 -21.54 16.79 2.32
N ALA A 343 -21.99 16.88 3.58
CA ALA A 343 -22.76 18.04 4.05
C ALA A 343 -21.95 19.33 3.96
N LYS A 344 -20.66 19.28 4.34
CA LYS A 344 -19.77 20.44 4.24
C LYS A 344 -19.48 20.82 2.79
N ALA A 345 -19.16 19.87 1.93
CA ALA A 345 -18.95 20.11 0.50
C ALA A 345 -20.19 20.77 -0.14
N GLN A 346 -21.38 20.25 0.15
CA GLN A 346 -22.63 20.79 -0.34
C GLN A 346 -22.87 22.24 0.15
N SER A 347 -22.53 22.54 1.40
CA SER A 347 -22.65 23.89 1.95
C SER A 347 -21.75 24.90 1.26
N CYS A 348 -20.63 24.46 0.70
CA CYS A 348 -19.72 25.27 -0.13
C CYS A 348 -20.15 25.30 -1.61
N GLY A 349 -21.17 24.54 -2.02
CA GLY A 349 -21.59 24.45 -3.44
C GLY A 349 -20.82 23.41 -4.25
N LEU A 350 -20.24 22.40 -3.58
CA LEU A 350 -19.53 21.28 -4.20
C LEU A 350 -20.35 19.99 -4.09
N THR A 351 -20.12 19.05 -4.99
CA THR A 351 -20.68 17.69 -4.95
C THR A 351 -19.57 16.68 -4.68
N TYR A 352 -19.87 15.68 -3.86
CA TYR A 352 -18.96 14.60 -3.47
C TYR A 352 -19.09 13.40 -4.39
N GLU A 353 -17.96 12.80 -4.75
CA GLU A 353 -17.83 11.51 -5.43
C GLU A 353 -16.82 10.67 -4.66
N GLU A 354 -17.21 9.47 -4.20
CA GLU A 354 -16.25 8.48 -3.71
C GLU A 354 -15.52 7.89 -4.92
N TYR A 355 -14.19 8.05 -4.96
CA TYR A 355 -13.38 7.55 -6.06
C TYR A 355 -12.90 6.13 -5.79
N ASP A 356 -12.41 5.89 -4.58
CA ASP A 356 -11.95 4.58 -4.13
C ASP A 356 -12.01 4.48 -2.60
N TYR A 357 -12.23 3.28 -2.08
CA TYR A 357 -12.22 3.00 -0.65
C TYR A 357 -11.69 1.61 -0.35
N LEU A 358 -10.63 1.57 0.45
CA LEU A 358 -10.13 0.35 1.07
C LEU A 358 -10.48 0.35 2.56
N ALA A 359 -11.16 -0.71 3.00
CA ALA A 359 -11.57 -0.85 4.39
C ALA A 359 -10.35 -0.96 5.32
N SER A 360 -10.49 -0.52 6.57
CA SER A 360 -9.43 -0.66 7.57
C SER A 360 -9.18 -2.14 7.91
N LEU A 361 -7.93 -2.44 8.26
CA LEU A 361 -7.55 -3.68 8.93
C LEU A 361 -7.44 -3.44 10.42
N TYR A 362 -7.99 -4.33 11.23
CA TYR A 362 -7.75 -4.36 12.67
C TYR A 362 -7.92 -5.77 13.22
N VAL A 363 -6.85 -6.33 13.76
CA VAL A 363 -6.86 -7.61 14.46
C VAL A 363 -6.41 -7.36 15.90
N PRO A 364 -7.22 -7.68 16.92
CA PRO A 364 -6.87 -7.41 18.32
C PRO A 364 -5.52 -8.02 18.73
N LEU A 365 -4.74 -7.28 19.51
CA LEU A 365 -3.41 -7.69 19.97
C LEU A 365 -3.42 -8.98 20.81
N ASP A 366 -4.51 -9.24 21.52
CA ASP A 366 -4.73 -10.44 22.32
C ASP A 366 -5.27 -11.65 21.52
N SER A 367 -5.45 -11.49 20.21
CA SER A 367 -5.85 -12.59 19.33
C SER A 367 -4.79 -13.69 19.28
N GLN A 368 -5.22 -14.93 19.07
CA GLN A 368 -4.32 -16.08 18.92
C GLN A 368 -3.32 -15.85 17.76
N LEU A 369 -3.79 -15.29 16.64
CA LEU A 369 -2.94 -15.01 15.48
C LEU A 369 -1.80 -14.05 15.85
N VAL A 370 -2.13 -12.87 16.37
CA VAL A 370 -1.13 -11.84 16.72
C VAL A 370 -0.17 -12.35 17.78
N SER A 371 -0.69 -12.96 18.87
CA SER A 371 0.14 -13.48 19.95
C SER A 371 1.09 -14.60 19.48
N THR A 372 0.65 -15.47 18.57
CA THR A 372 1.50 -16.53 18.00
C THR A 372 2.60 -15.94 17.12
N LEU A 373 2.25 -15.05 16.18
CA LEU A 373 3.22 -14.44 15.27
C LEU A 373 4.25 -13.58 16.02
N MET A 374 3.84 -12.81 17.02
CA MET A 374 4.74 -12.06 17.87
C MET A 374 5.70 -12.95 18.64
N SER A 375 5.18 -14.04 19.24
CA SER A 375 6.04 -15.01 19.93
C SER A 375 7.08 -15.65 18.98
N VAL A 376 6.67 -15.98 17.75
CA VAL A 376 7.60 -16.50 16.73
C VAL A 376 8.68 -15.49 16.39
N TYR A 377 8.29 -14.24 16.12
CA TYR A 377 9.25 -13.18 15.83
C TYR A 377 10.27 -13.00 16.96
N GLN A 378 9.80 -12.88 18.21
CA GLN A 378 10.65 -12.74 19.39
C GLN A 378 11.59 -13.94 19.58
N ASP A 379 11.07 -15.17 19.42
CA ASP A 379 11.87 -16.39 19.55
C ASP A 379 12.99 -16.50 18.50
N LYS A 380 12.72 -16.03 17.27
CA LYS A 380 13.66 -16.15 16.14
C LYS A 380 14.66 -14.98 16.06
N THR A 381 14.26 -13.81 16.52
CA THR A 381 15.11 -12.60 16.43
C THR A 381 15.82 -12.27 17.73
N GLY A 382 15.26 -12.67 18.87
CA GLY A 382 15.68 -12.18 20.19
C GLY A 382 15.26 -10.74 20.49
N ASP A 383 14.51 -10.11 19.60
CA ASP A 383 13.99 -8.76 19.78
C ASP A 383 12.70 -8.82 20.63
N LEU A 384 12.84 -8.42 21.89
CA LEU A 384 11.74 -8.36 22.86
C LEU A 384 11.18 -6.95 23.04
N THR A 385 11.65 -6.01 22.25
CA THR A 385 11.34 -4.57 22.40
C THR A 385 10.47 -3.99 21.31
N SER A 386 10.53 -4.56 20.12
CA SER A 386 9.67 -4.12 19.03
C SER A 386 8.21 -4.50 19.29
N GLU A 387 7.35 -3.51 19.10
CA GLU A 387 5.90 -3.61 19.31
C GLU A 387 5.18 -3.88 17.97
N PRO A 388 3.98 -4.51 17.99
CA PRO A 388 3.14 -4.61 16.80
C PRO A 388 2.87 -3.23 16.16
N ILE A 389 2.85 -3.19 14.85
CA ILE A 389 2.81 -1.97 14.05
C ILE A 389 1.36 -1.61 13.69
N SER A 390 1.05 -0.32 13.77
CA SER A 390 -0.10 0.27 13.10
C SER A 390 0.38 1.10 11.90
N SER A 391 -0.18 0.87 10.72
CA SER A 391 0.24 1.50 9.46
C SER A 391 -0.86 2.39 8.87
N GLY A 392 -0.44 3.48 8.22
CA GLY A 392 -1.28 4.24 7.30
C GLY A 392 -1.25 3.70 5.87
N GLY A 393 -0.42 2.68 5.59
CA GLY A 393 -0.36 1.95 4.32
C GLY A 393 -1.48 0.92 4.20
N ALA A 394 -1.39 0.09 3.16
CA ALA A 394 -2.39 -0.93 2.86
C ALA A 394 -1.70 -2.16 2.28
N THR A 395 -2.15 -3.34 2.69
CA THR A 395 -1.72 -4.63 2.14
C THR A 395 -2.93 -5.52 1.89
N PHE A 396 -2.76 -6.61 1.16
CA PHE A 396 -3.83 -7.60 0.98
C PHE A 396 -4.38 -8.18 2.28
N ALA A 397 -3.66 -8.06 3.41
CA ALA A 397 -4.15 -8.52 4.71
C ALA A 397 -5.54 -7.94 5.06
N ARG A 398 -5.84 -6.70 4.65
CA ARG A 398 -7.14 -6.06 4.92
C ARG A 398 -8.31 -6.62 4.09
N THR A 399 -8.02 -7.44 3.08
CA THR A 399 -9.07 -8.02 2.24
C THR A 399 -9.81 -9.17 2.90
N MET A 400 -9.28 -9.68 4.03
CA MET A 400 -9.89 -10.78 4.79
C MET A 400 -9.91 -10.47 6.29
N PRO A 401 -10.97 -10.88 7.00
CA PRO A 401 -11.00 -10.79 8.46
C PRO A 401 -9.92 -11.70 9.07
N ASN A 402 -9.41 -11.32 10.25
CA ASN A 402 -8.40 -12.09 10.99
C ASN A 402 -7.14 -12.40 10.16
N CYS A 403 -6.70 -11.46 9.34
CA CYS A 403 -5.43 -11.47 8.64
C CYS A 403 -4.59 -10.26 9.06
N VAL A 404 -3.28 -10.40 9.08
CA VAL A 404 -2.31 -9.35 9.43
C VAL A 404 -1.23 -9.27 8.36
N ALA A 405 -0.48 -8.17 8.26
CA ALA A 405 0.74 -8.19 7.48
C ALA A 405 1.92 -8.60 8.39
N PHE A 406 2.81 -9.47 7.88
CA PHE A 406 3.85 -10.10 8.70
C PHE A 406 5.16 -10.25 7.93
N GLY A 407 6.05 -9.27 8.07
CA GLY A 407 7.33 -9.21 7.36
C GLY A 407 7.14 -8.80 5.87
N ALA A 408 8.23 -8.73 5.04
CA ALA A 408 9.54 -9.31 5.37
C ALA A 408 10.64 -8.30 5.76
N CYS A 409 10.35 -6.99 5.83
CA CYS A 409 11.37 -6.01 6.21
C CYS A 409 11.59 -6.00 7.72
N PHE A 410 12.85 -6.17 8.17
CA PHE A 410 13.19 -5.97 9.58
C PHE A 410 13.35 -4.49 9.91
N PRO A 411 13.32 -4.10 11.21
CA PRO A 411 13.47 -2.69 11.59
C PRO A 411 14.74 -2.02 11.05
N ASP A 412 15.79 -2.80 10.83
CA ASP A 412 17.08 -2.33 10.31
C ASP A 412 17.21 -2.49 8.78
N THR A 413 16.25 -3.10 8.12
CA THR A 413 16.27 -3.29 6.66
C THR A 413 15.97 -1.97 5.96
N GLU A 414 16.81 -1.60 4.99
CA GLU A 414 16.55 -0.47 4.12
C GLU A 414 15.30 -0.75 3.26
N GLN A 415 14.31 0.12 3.32
CA GLN A 415 13.11 0.04 2.50
C GLN A 415 13.42 0.62 1.12
N THR A 416 13.45 -0.24 0.13
CA THR A 416 13.79 0.09 -1.26
C THR A 416 12.68 -0.27 -2.24
N GLU A 417 11.55 -0.74 -1.72
CA GLU A 417 10.33 -0.96 -2.49
C GLU A 417 9.95 0.31 -3.27
N HIS A 418 9.43 0.15 -4.46
CA HIS A 418 9.04 1.22 -5.39
C HIS A 418 10.18 2.15 -5.87
N GLN A 419 11.44 1.86 -5.50
CA GLN A 419 12.61 2.66 -5.90
C GLN A 419 13.45 1.92 -6.96
N GLU A 420 14.32 2.66 -7.64
CA GLU A 420 15.36 2.03 -8.48
C GLU A 420 16.40 1.33 -7.59
N ASN A 421 16.93 0.22 -8.08
CA ASN A 421 17.84 -0.67 -7.33
C ASN A 421 17.21 -1.31 -6.10
N GLU A 422 15.90 -1.62 -6.18
CA GLU A 422 15.20 -2.41 -5.17
C GLU A 422 16.02 -3.67 -4.83
N ARG A 423 16.21 -3.91 -3.52
CA ARG A 423 17.10 -4.95 -3.05
C ARG A 423 16.68 -5.53 -1.72
N MET A 424 16.96 -6.79 -1.50
CA MET A 424 16.74 -7.48 -0.24
C MET A 424 18.04 -8.12 0.26
N PRO A 425 18.44 -7.89 1.54
CA PRO A 425 19.56 -8.59 2.12
C PRO A 425 19.31 -10.11 2.17
N LEU A 426 20.25 -10.92 1.72
CA LEU A 426 20.13 -12.39 1.76
C LEU A 426 19.98 -12.92 3.19
N ALA A 427 20.64 -12.27 4.15
CA ALA A 427 20.52 -12.63 5.57
C ALA A 427 19.08 -12.44 6.08
N ASP A 428 18.41 -11.35 5.65
CA ASP A 428 17.02 -11.07 6.00
C ASP A 428 16.08 -12.05 5.31
N LEU A 429 16.29 -12.36 4.03
CA LEU A 429 15.54 -13.37 3.29
C LEU A 429 15.59 -14.73 4.02
N TYR A 430 16.78 -15.19 4.41
CA TYR A 430 16.94 -16.48 5.09
C TYR A 430 16.31 -16.49 6.48
N LYS A 431 16.44 -15.39 7.22
CA LYS A 431 15.81 -15.22 8.52
C LYS A 431 14.29 -15.18 8.41
N THR A 432 13.76 -14.53 7.39
CA THR A 432 12.32 -14.49 7.05
C THR A 432 11.80 -15.90 6.76
N MET A 433 12.49 -16.71 5.96
CA MET A 433 12.14 -18.12 5.71
C MET A 433 12.02 -18.91 7.03
N ASP A 434 12.96 -18.72 7.96
CA ASP A 434 12.95 -19.43 9.26
C ASP A 434 11.80 -18.95 10.16
N ILE A 435 11.48 -17.66 10.14
CA ILE A 435 10.32 -17.09 10.85
C ILE A 435 9.02 -17.66 10.27
N TYR A 436 8.85 -17.65 8.95
CA TYR A 436 7.63 -18.16 8.33
C TYR A 436 7.45 -19.67 8.52
N ALA A 437 8.53 -20.45 8.48
CA ALA A 437 8.45 -21.89 8.77
C ALA A 437 7.96 -22.15 10.21
N GLU A 438 8.48 -21.44 11.21
CA GLU A 438 8.00 -21.57 12.58
C GLU A 438 6.58 -21.04 12.75
N ALA A 439 6.22 -19.93 12.09
CA ALA A 439 4.86 -19.36 12.15
C ALA A 439 3.82 -20.34 11.59
N VAL A 440 4.05 -20.86 10.39
CA VAL A 440 3.15 -21.84 9.77
C VAL A 440 3.09 -23.13 10.59
N TYR A 441 4.22 -23.57 11.13
CA TYR A 441 4.25 -24.76 12.01
C TYR A 441 3.31 -24.57 13.23
N ARG A 442 3.44 -23.44 13.96
CA ARG A 442 2.61 -23.19 15.15
C ARG A 442 1.14 -22.92 14.81
N LEU A 443 0.86 -22.32 13.64
CA LEU A 443 -0.51 -22.00 13.24
C LEU A 443 -1.27 -23.18 12.61
N ALA A 444 -0.56 -24.11 11.94
CA ALA A 444 -1.22 -25.13 11.12
C ALA A 444 -0.78 -26.58 11.41
N ALA A 445 0.14 -26.84 12.34
CA ALA A 445 0.60 -28.18 12.70
C ALA A 445 0.63 -28.46 14.21
N GLU A 446 0.63 -27.48 15.07
CA GLU A 446 0.39 -27.57 16.51
C GLU A 446 -1.09 -27.36 16.81
#